data_655edc661cb8363f4dda173774cca976
#
_entry.id   655edc661cb8363f4dda173774cca976
#
_cell.length_a   1.000
_cell.length_b   1.000
_cell.length_c   1.000
_cell.angle_alpha   90.00
_cell.angle_beta   90.00
_cell.angle_gamma   90.00
#
_symmetry.space_group_name_H-M   'P 1'
#
loop_
_entity.id
_entity.type
_entity.pdbx_description
1 polymer ?
#
loop_
_entity_poly.entity_id
_entity_poly.type
_entity_poly.pdbx_seq_one_letter_code
_entity_poly.pdbx_strand_id
1 'polypeptide(L)'
;MVEDNEWYNKLLVYTLSLNPDYEVKSFFNARDFLDHLGESPDIVTLDYRLPDLSGLEVLKRIRQENNEVQVILISEQDDIDLVVTLLKMGAYDYITKSDDIKERLLNTVQNLTRDLSLKKEITTLRKEVQKKYSFRQVILGDSPGIRNVHDLINKAAETNITVIISGETGTGKELVAKAIHYNSKRKDKPFVAVNVPAIPSELIESELFGHEKGAFTG
;
A
#
# COMPACT_ATOMS: atom_id res chain seq x y z
N MET A 1 -9.14 -11.71 16.48
CA MET A 1 -9.73 -12.99 16.03
C MET A 1 -11.17 -13.07 16.45
N VAL A 2 -12.08 -13.55 15.59
CA VAL A 2 -13.51 -13.73 15.88
C VAL A 2 -13.87 -15.19 15.58
N GLU A 3 -14.15 -15.97 16.62
CA GLU A 3 -14.43 -17.41 16.55
C GLU A 3 -15.27 -17.79 17.78
N ASP A 4 -16.47 -18.31 17.59
CA ASP A 4 -17.42 -18.63 18.66
C ASP A 4 -17.11 -19.96 19.36
N ASN A 5 -16.47 -20.90 18.66
CA ASN A 5 -16.06 -22.16 19.26
C ASN A 5 -14.85 -21.97 20.18
N GLU A 6 -15.05 -22.13 21.49
CA GLU A 6 -14.00 -21.91 22.51
C GLU A 6 -12.73 -22.70 22.27
N TRP A 7 -12.86 -23.99 21.86
CA TRP A 7 -11.70 -24.84 21.64
C TRP A 7 -10.89 -24.34 20.43
N TYR A 8 -11.57 -24.02 19.34
CA TYR A 8 -10.96 -23.51 18.13
C TYR A 8 -10.34 -22.14 18.36
N ASN A 9 -11.04 -21.26 19.06
CA ASN A 9 -10.54 -19.93 19.45
C ASN A 9 -9.22 -20.06 20.23
N LYS A 10 -9.19 -20.87 21.29
CA LYS A 10 -7.97 -21.11 22.09
C LYS A 10 -6.82 -21.69 21.24
N LEU A 11 -7.13 -22.64 20.33
CA LEU A 11 -6.15 -23.25 19.44
C LEU A 11 -5.50 -22.22 18.52
N LEU A 12 -6.30 -21.39 17.87
CA LEU A 12 -5.81 -20.39 16.91
C LEU A 12 -5.09 -19.23 17.63
N VAL A 13 -5.60 -18.78 18.78
CA VAL A 13 -4.92 -17.79 19.64
C VAL A 13 -3.55 -18.32 20.05
N TYR A 14 -3.49 -19.54 20.58
CA TYR A 14 -2.21 -20.15 20.97
C TYR A 14 -1.25 -20.21 19.77
N THR A 15 -1.74 -20.64 18.62
CA THR A 15 -0.93 -20.78 17.40
C THR A 15 -0.31 -19.46 16.97
N LEU A 16 -1.09 -18.37 16.99
CA LEU A 16 -0.60 -17.03 16.61
C LEU A 16 0.30 -16.42 17.70
N SER A 17 0.00 -16.67 18.98
CA SER A 17 0.78 -16.15 20.12
C SER A 17 2.16 -16.83 20.29
N LEU A 18 2.47 -17.85 19.51
CA LEU A 18 3.83 -18.40 19.42
C LEU A 18 4.83 -17.39 18.83
N ASN A 19 4.36 -16.44 18.05
CA ASN A 19 5.17 -15.32 17.61
C ASN A 19 5.01 -14.15 18.60
N PRO A 20 6.08 -13.73 19.30
CA PRO A 20 6.02 -12.67 20.31
C PRO A 20 5.70 -11.28 19.74
N ASP A 21 5.83 -11.09 18.41
CA ASP A 21 5.53 -9.83 17.74
C ASP A 21 4.01 -9.65 17.47
N TYR A 22 3.20 -10.67 17.75
CA TYR A 22 1.76 -10.61 17.52
C TYR A 22 0.99 -10.34 18.82
N GLU A 23 0.25 -9.25 18.85
CA GLU A 23 -0.77 -9.01 19.87
C GLU A 23 -2.11 -9.59 19.38
N VAL A 24 -2.57 -10.67 20.03
CA VAL A 24 -3.79 -11.38 19.62
C VAL A 24 -4.92 -11.09 20.60
N LYS A 25 -5.98 -10.41 20.09
CA LYS A 25 -7.25 -10.27 20.80
C LYS A 25 -8.28 -11.21 20.23
N SER A 26 -9.10 -11.84 21.07
CA SER A 26 -10.13 -12.77 20.63
C SER A 26 -11.52 -12.36 21.08
N PHE A 27 -12.50 -12.62 20.24
CA PHE A 27 -13.91 -12.34 20.43
C PHE A 27 -14.71 -13.58 20.07
N PHE A 28 -15.80 -13.83 20.78
CA PHE A 28 -16.65 -14.99 20.58
C PHE A 28 -17.92 -14.70 19.77
N ASN A 29 -18.14 -13.45 19.41
CA ASN A 29 -19.25 -13.02 18.58
C ASN A 29 -18.87 -11.77 17.77
N ALA A 30 -19.65 -11.50 16.72
CA ALA A 30 -19.37 -10.42 15.80
C ALA A 30 -19.59 -9.02 16.43
N ARG A 31 -20.60 -8.87 17.28
CA ARG A 31 -20.93 -7.57 17.86
C ARG A 31 -19.83 -7.06 18.76
N ASP A 32 -19.34 -7.89 19.68
CA ASP A 32 -18.23 -7.54 20.55
C ASP A 32 -16.98 -7.15 19.76
N PHE A 33 -16.71 -7.85 18.67
CA PHE A 33 -15.60 -7.50 17.78
C PHE A 33 -15.83 -6.14 17.11
N LEU A 34 -17.01 -5.91 16.54
CA LEU A 34 -17.32 -4.67 15.82
C LEU A 34 -17.25 -3.43 16.74
N ASP A 35 -17.63 -3.57 18.01
CA ASP A 35 -17.49 -2.49 19.01
C ASP A 35 -16.01 -2.12 19.27
N HIS A 36 -15.08 -3.05 19.00
CA HIS A 36 -13.63 -2.86 19.12
C HIS A 36 -12.92 -2.59 17.79
N LEU A 37 -13.65 -2.49 16.68
CA LEU A 37 -13.04 -2.27 15.34
C LEU A 37 -12.27 -0.94 15.27
N GLY A 38 -12.69 0.06 16.08
CA GLY A 38 -12.00 1.34 16.21
C GLY A 38 -10.55 1.27 16.74
N GLU A 39 -10.14 0.14 17.34
CA GLU A 39 -8.75 -0.11 17.73
C GLU A 39 -7.83 -0.36 16.53
N SER A 40 -8.38 -0.40 15.32
CA SER A 40 -7.67 -0.51 14.02
C SER A 40 -6.74 -1.73 13.94
N PRO A 41 -7.25 -2.96 14.05
CA PRO A 41 -6.43 -4.16 13.90
C PRO A 41 -5.80 -4.22 12.50
N ASP A 42 -4.54 -4.68 12.42
CA ASP A 42 -3.89 -4.89 11.12
C ASP A 42 -4.53 -6.10 10.37
N ILE A 43 -4.83 -7.19 11.10
CA ILE A 43 -5.35 -8.44 10.54
C ILE A 43 -6.53 -8.92 11.40
N VAL A 44 -7.58 -9.38 10.76
CA VAL A 44 -8.75 -10.02 11.38
C VAL A 44 -8.89 -11.43 10.81
N THR A 45 -8.85 -12.44 11.67
CA THR A 45 -9.33 -13.78 11.34
C THR A 45 -10.78 -13.88 11.77
N LEU A 46 -11.66 -14.32 10.88
CA LEU A 46 -13.10 -14.23 11.04
C LEU A 46 -13.75 -15.57 10.69
N ASP A 47 -14.41 -16.18 11.64
CA ASP A 47 -15.26 -17.32 11.32
C ASP A 47 -16.44 -16.87 10.44
N TYR A 48 -16.74 -17.69 9.45
CA TYR A 48 -17.88 -17.43 8.58
C TYR A 48 -19.22 -17.61 9.28
N ARG A 49 -19.30 -18.56 10.24
CA ARG A 49 -20.52 -18.88 11.00
C ARG A 49 -20.38 -18.42 12.44
N LEU A 50 -20.87 -17.22 12.71
CA LEU A 50 -20.98 -16.69 14.07
C LEU A 50 -22.44 -16.72 14.55
N PRO A 51 -22.69 -16.73 15.86
CA PRO A 51 -24.03 -16.90 16.41
C PRO A 51 -24.96 -15.71 16.16
N ASP A 52 -24.40 -14.52 15.92
CA ASP A 52 -25.13 -13.26 15.85
C ASP A 52 -25.14 -12.61 14.46
N LEU A 53 -24.08 -12.74 13.69
CA LEU A 53 -23.96 -12.22 12.31
C LEU A 53 -23.15 -13.22 11.47
N SER A 54 -23.43 -13.26 10.16
CA SER A 54 -22.58 -14.02 9.25
C SER A 54 -21.24 -13.34 9.01
N GLY A 55 -20.17 -14.11 8.75
CA GLY A 55 -18.86 -13.55 8.39
C GLY A 55 -18.92 -12.62 7.18
N LEU A 56 -19.86 -12.86 6.25
CA LEU A 56 -20.13 -11.98 5.12
C LEU A 56 -20.59 -10.58 5.56
N GLU A 57 -21.52 -10.52 6.52
CA GLU A 57 -22.05 -9.24 7.05
C GLU A 57 -20.97 -8.48 7.83
N VAL A 58 -20.17 -9.21 8.61
CA VAL A 58 -19.03 -8.62 9.33
C VAL A 58 -17.99 -8.08 8.35
N LEU A 59 -17.63 -8.82 7.31
CA LEU A 59 -16.71 -8.36 6.25
C LEU A 59 -17.22 -7.06 5.59
N LYS A 60 -18.53 -6.99 5.27
CA LYS A 60 -19.14 -5.78 4.71
C LYS A 60 -18.97 -4.58 5.63
N ARG A 61 -19.22 -4.73 6.93
CA ARG A 61 -19.07 -3.65 7.91
C ARG A 61 -17.63 -3.21 8.05
N ILE A 62 -16.68 -4.16 8.14
CA ILE A 62 -15.24 -3.84 8.15
C ILE A 62 -14.88 -3.00 6.92
N ARG A 63 -15.35 -3.38 5.73
CA ARG A 63 -15.03 -2.65 4.49
C ARG A 63 -15.67 -1.26 4.42
N GLN A 64 -16.80 -1.05 5.06
CA GLN A 64 -17.44 0.28 5.16
C GLN A 64 -16.68 1.22 6.10
N GLU A 65 -16.14 0.70 7.23
CA GLU A 65 -15.46 1.50 8.23
C GLU A 65 -13.96 1.65 7.97
N ASN A 66 -13.29 0.56 7.59
CA ASN A 66 -11.84 0.54 7.34
C ASN A 66 -11.46 -0.47 6.25
N ASN A 67 -11.13 0.06 5.08
CA ASN A 67 -10.77 -0.78 3.94
C ASN A 67 -9.31 -1.31 4.00
N GLU A 68 -8.50 -0.87 4.95
CA GLU A 68 -7.08 -1.27 5.07
C GLU A 68 -6.90 -2.55 5.90
N VAL A 69 -7.85 -2.88 6.77
CA VAL A 69 -7.83 -4.09 7.61
C VAL A 69 -7.81 -5.34 6.72
N GLN A 70 -6.84 -6.22 6.94
CA GLN A 70 -6.77 -7.48 6.20
C GLN A 70 -7.65 -8.54 6.87
N VAL A 71 -8.56 -9.15 6.12
CA VAL A 71 -9.53 -10.11 6.65
C VAL A 71 -9.27 -11.50 6.06
N ILE A 72 -8.99 -12.47 6.94
CA ILE A 72 -8.87 -13.88 6.60
C ILE A 72 -10.14 -14.57 7.11
N LEU A 73 -10.92 -15.16 6.21
CA LEU A 73 -12.08 -15.95 6.60
C LEU A 73 -11.66 -17.39 6.91
N ILE A 74 -12.27 -17.92 7.95
CA ILE A 74 -12.06 -19.32 8.37
C ILE A 74 -13.44 -20.00 8.38
N SER A 75 -13.59 -21.19 7.80
CA SER A 75 -14.87 -21.87 7.73
C SER A 75 -14.72 -23.38 7.56
N GLU A 76 -15.75 -24.12 7.97
CA GLU A 76 -15.87 -25.56 7.68
C GLU A 76 -16.36 -25.86 6.25
N GLN A 77 -16.82 -24.83 5.51
CA GLN A 77 -17.42 -25.01 4.19
C GLN A 77 -16.37 -24.95 3.09
N ASP A 78 -16.50 -25.85 2.10
CA ASP A 78 -15.69 -25.89 0.87
C ASP A 78 -16.50 -25.41 -0.36
N ASP A 79 -17.35 -24.41 -0.19
CA ASP A 79 -18.16 -23.87 -1.28
C ASP A 79 -17.32 -22.84 -2.08
N ILE A 80 -16.94 -23.21 -3.30
CA ILE A 80 -16.12 -22.40 -4.19
C ILE A 80 -16.80 -21.07 -4.54
N ASP A 81 -18.10 -21.07 -4.77
CA ASP A 81 -18.86 -19.86 -5.15
C ASP A 81 -18.88 -18.86 -3.98
N LEU A 82 -19.01 -19.37 -2.77
CA LEU A 82 -18.88 -18.57 -1.55
C LEU A 82 -17.48 -17.96 -1.42
N VAL A 83 -16.43 -18.76 -1.58
CA VAL A 83 -15.03 -18.32 -1.51
C VAL A 83 -14.78 -17.18 -2.52
N VAL A 84 -15.19 -17.40 -3.78
CA VAL A 84 -15.02 -16.38 -4.84
C VAL A 84 -15.77 -15.09 -4.48
N THR A 85 -16.96 -15.21 -3.91
CA THR A 85 -17.76 -14.04 -3.49
C THR A 85 -17.05 -13.27 -2.38
N LEU A 86 -16.54 -13.95 -1.35
CA LEU A 86 -15.85 -13.33 -0.22
C LEU A 86 -14.56 -12.62 -0.66
N LEU A 87 -13.77 -13.25 -1.54
CA LEU A 87 -12.55 -12.65 -2.11
C LEU A 87 -12.87 -11.40 -2.95
N LYS A 88 -13.94 -11.45 -3.79
CA LYS A 88 -14.41 -10.27 -4.54
C LYS A 88 -14.87 -9.13 -3.64
N MET A 89 -15.35 -9.44 -2.45
CA MET A 89 -15.75 -8.45 -1.44
C MET A 89 -14.58 -7.91 -0.62
N GLY A 90 -13.37 -8.36 -0.93
CA GLY A 90 -12.14 -7.81 -0.33
C GLY A 90 -11.61 -8.64 0.84
N ALA A 91 -12.06 -9.87 1.06
CA ALA A 91 -11.32 -10.79 1.92
C ALA A 91 -9.92 -11.01 1.31
N TYR A 92 -8.92 -11.08 2.17
CA TYR A 92 -7.55 -11.35 1.74
C TYR A 92 -7.39 -12.83 1.38
N ASP A 93 -7.92 -13.72 2.21
CA ASP A 93 -7.83 -15.16 2.02
C ASP A 93 -9.02 -15.88 2.67
N TYR A 94 -9.18 -17.14 2.30
CA TYR A 94 -10.16 -18.06 2.85
C TYR A 94 -9.49 -19.38 3.23
N ILE A 95 -9.62 -19.77 4.49
CA ILE A 95 -9.00 -20.99 5.04
C ILE A 95 -10.09 -21.93 5.52
N THR A 96 -10.11 -23.16 5.00
CA THR A 96 -10.98 -24.21 5.51
C THR A 96 -10.48 -24.78 6.83
N LYS A 97 -11.40 -25.10 7.76
CA LYS A 97 -11.10 -25.77 9.03
C LYS A 97 -10.75 -27.23 8.74
N SER A 98 -9.46 -27.49 8.55
CA SER A 98 -8.85 -28.79 8.24
C SER A 98 -7.72 -29.11 9.21
N ASP A 99 -7.14 -30.29 9.13
CA ASP A 99 -6.05 -30.72 10.04
C ASP A 99 -4.81 -29.83 9.91
N ASP A 100 -4.59 -29.21 8.75
CA ASP A 100 -3.46 -28.34 8.43
C ASP A 100 -3.73 -26.85 8.70
N ILE A 101 -4.88 -26.50 9.30
CA ILE A 101 -5.29 -25.10 9.52
C ILE A 101 -4.22 -24.26 10.23
N LYS A 102 -3.50 -24.83 11.20
CA LYS A 102 -2.45 -24.10 11.94
C LYS A 102 -1.34 -23.62 11.03
N GLU A 103 -0.87 -24.51 10.17
CA GLU A 103 0.22 -24.22 9.23
C GLU A 103 -0.24 -23.20 8.19
N ARG A 104 -1.44 -23.39 7.63
CA ARG A 104 -2.02 -22.45 6.65
C ARG A 104 -2.22 -21.07 7.25
N LEU A 105 -2.80 -20.99 8.46
CA LEU A 105 -3.02 -19.71 9.14
C LEU A 105 -1.70 -19.00 9.42
N LEU A 106 -0.70 -19.71 9.97
CA LEU A 106 0.62 -19.11 10.22
C LEU A 106 1.27 -18.59 8.95
N ASN A 107 1.26 -19.37 7.87
CA ASN A 107 1.84 -18.97 6.59
C ASN A 107 1.11 -17.74 6.00
N THR A 108 -0.22 -17.74 6.06
CA THR A 108 -1.02 -16.61 5.55
C THR A 108 -0.77 -15.34 6.38
N VAL A 109 -0.75 -15.43 7.71
CA VAL A 109 -0.49 -14.28 8.59
C VAL A 109 0.94 -13.77 8.44
N GLN A 110 1.94 -14.65 8.32
CA GLN A 110 3.34 -14.25 8.08
C GLN A 110 3.51 -13.50 6.76
N ASN A 111 2.90 -14.00 5.68
CA ASN A 111 2.92 -13.33 4.38
C ASN A 111 2.27 -11.94 4.47
N LEU A 112 1.09 -11.87 5.09
CA LEU A 112 0.40 -10.60 5.33
C LEU A 112 1.23 -9.60 6.13
N THR A 113 1.82 -10.04 7.24
CA THR A 113 2.65 -9.19 8.10
C THR A 113 3.84 -8.64 7.33
N ARG A 114 4.48 -9.48 6.51
CA ARG A 114 5.58 -9.04 5.63
C ARG A 114 5.11 -7.99 4.62
N ASP A 115 3.98 -8.22 3.96
CA ASP A 115 3.45 -7.28 2.96
C ASP A 115 3.05 -5.94 3.60
N LEU A 116 2.45 -5.97 4.79
CA LEU A 116 2.12 -4.78 5.56
C LEU A 116 3.37 -4.01 6.00
N SER A 117 4.41 -4.70 6.47
CA SER A 117 5.69 -4.08 6.85
C SER A 117 6.37 -3.40 5.65
N LEU A 118 6.41 -4.07 4.50
CA LEU A 118 6.94 -3.49 3.26
C LEU A 118 6.15 -2.26 2.82
N LYS A 119 4.81 -2.28 2.91
CA LYS A 119 3.98 -1.10 2.62
C LYS A 119 4.27 0.07 3.57
N LYS A 120 4.43 -0.22 4.87
CA LYS A 120 4.78 0.80 5.88
C LYS A 120 6.17 1.39 5.58
N GLU A 121 7.15 0.55 5.26
CA GLU A 121 8.51 0.98 4.89
C GLU A 121 8.51 1.85 3.63
N ILE A 122 7.86 1.41 2.54
CA ILE A 122 7.72 2.19 1.31
C ILE A 122 7.08 3.55 1.60
N THR A 123 6.04 3.59 2.43
CA THR A 123 5.36 4.84 2.78
C THR A 123 6.28 5.77 3.56
N THR A 124 7.07 5.23 4.49
CA THR A 124 8.06 5.99 5.27
C THR A 124 9.16 6.55 4.38
N LEU A 125 9.76 5.69 3.54
CA LEU A 125 10.79 6.12 2.58
C LEU A 125 10.28 7.20 1.62
N ARG A 126 9.03 7.08 1.15
CA ARG A 126 8.40 8.12 0.32
C ARG A 126 8.25 9.45 1.06
N LYS A 127 7.84 9.43 2.33
CA LYS A 127 7.75 10.63 3.16
C LYS A 127 9.12 11.27 3.39
N GLU A 128 10.16 10.47 3.62
CA GLU A 128 11.54 10.95 3.76
C GLU A 128 12.05 11.62 2.47
N VAL A 129 11.84 10.97 1.33
CA VAL A 129 12.16 11.55 0.01
C VAL A 129 11.40 12.85 -0.23
N GLN A 130 10.09 12.88 0.05
CA GLN A 130 9.29 14.10 -0.08
C GLN A 130 9.80 15.21 0.83
N LYS A 131 10.15 14.91 2.09
CA LYS A 131 10.73 15.87 3.03
C LYS A 131 12.07 16.39 2.51
N LYS A 132 12.95 15.48 2.02
CA LYS A 132 14.25 15.81 1.46
C LYS A 132 14.15 16.77 0.25
N TYR A 133 13.10 16.64 -0.56
CA TYR A 133 12.85 17.49 -1.74
C TYR A 133 11.75 18.54 -1.52
N SER A 134 11.42 18.86 -0.27
CA SER A 134 10.63 20.07 0.03
C SER A 134 11.37 21.29 -0.50
N PHE A 135 10.77 22.05 -1.43
CA PHE A 135 11.44 23.12 -2.15
C PHE A 135 11.99 24.22 -1.21
N ARG A 136 11.35 24.48 -0.07
CA ARG A 136 11.82 25.44 0.94
C ARG A 136 13.09 25.00 1.68
N GLN A 137 13.35 23.69 1.72
CA GLN A 137 14.57 23.14 2.35
C GLN A 137 15.71 22.95 1.36
N VAL A 138 15.41 22.78 0.09
CA VAL A 138 16.39 22.46 -0.95
C VAL A 138 16.86 23.69 -1.71
N ILE A 139 15.95 24.63 -1.97
CA ILE A 139 16.25 25.88 -2.68
C ILE A 139 16.32 26.98 -1.60
N LEU A 140 17.54 27.22 -1.11
CA LEU A 140 17.81 28.20 -0.06
C LEU A 140 17.96 29.61 -0.65
N GLY A 141 17.38 30.60 0.05
CA GLY A 141 17.53 32.02 -0.27
C GLY A 141 16.21 32.78 -0.17
N ASP A 142 16.33 34.08 0.07
CA ASP A 142 15.21 35.00 0.26
C ASP A 142 15.24 36.18 -0.76
N SER A 143 16.10 36.09 -1.76
CA SER A 143 16.12 37.09 -2.81
C SER A 143 14.80 37.14 -3.60
N PRO A 144 14.42 38.28 -4.18
CA PRO A 144 13.21 38.35 -5.00
C PRO A 144 13.16 37.30 -6.13
N GLY A 145 14.33 36.97 -6.72
CA GLY A 145 14.45 35.96 -7.75
C GLY A 145 14.12 34.55 -7.21
N ILE A 146 14.62 34.18 -6.04
CA ILE A 146 14.34 32.87 -5.40
C ILE A 146 12.88 32.76 -4.96
N ARG A 147 12.29 33.85 -4.43
CA ARG A 147 10.86 33.87 -4.10
C ARG A 147 9.99 33.61 -5.34
N ASN A 148 10.31 34.27 -6.47
CA ASN A 148 9.61 34.01 -7.74
C ASN A 148 9.76 32.55 -8.21
N VAL A 149 10.95 31.94 -8.06
CA VAL A 149 11.16 30.52 -8.36
C VAL A 149 10.27 29.63 -7.46
N HIS A 150 10.17 29.93 -6.16
CA HIS A 150 9.28 29.21 -5.25
C HIS A 150 7.81 29.30 -5.69
N ASP A 151 7.34 30.47 -6.09
CA ASP A 151 5.96 30.67 -6.56
C ASP A 151 5.68 29.90 -7.86
N LEU A 152 6.66 29.87 -8.77
CA LEU A 152 6.55 29.10 -10.03
C LEU A 152 6.55 27.58 -9.76
N ILE A 153 7.36 27.09 -8.82
CA ILE A 153 7.34 25.69 -8.40
C ILE A 153 5.96 25.30 -7.85
N ASN A 154 5.38 26.12 -6.97
CA ASN A 154 4.04 25.86 -6.43
C ASN A 154 3.00 25.79 -7.55
N LYS A 155 2.94 26.79 -8.44
CA LYS A 155 2.01 26.79 -9.57
C LYS A 155 2.17 25.56 -10.48
N ALA A 156 3.42 25.19 -10.78
CA ALA A 156 3.71 24.02 -11.60
C ALA A 156 3.30 22.70 -10.90
N ALA A 157 3.50 22.59 -9.58
CA ALA A 157 3.15 21.40 -8.80
C ALA A 157 1.63 21.16 -8.72
N GLU A 158 0.82 22.22 -8.75
CA GLU A 158 -0.65 22.12 -8.71
C GLU A 158 -1.27 21.72 -10.04
N THR A 159 -0.52 21.79 -11.14
CA THR A 159 -1.00 21.59 -12.52
C THR A 159 -0.32 20.41 -13.20
N ASN A 160 -0.85 20.00 -14.37
CA ASN A 160 -0.25 18.97 -15.23
C ASN A 160 0.40 19.55 -16.51
N ILE A 161 0.87 20.79 -16.43
CA ILE A 161 1.53 21.44 -17.57
C ILE A 161 2.95 20.91 -17.79
N THR A 162 3.44 21.03 -19.02
CA THR A 162 4.85 20.84 -19.34
C THR A 162 5.65 22.04 -18.84
N VAL A 163 6.73 21.78 -18.11
CA VAL A 163 7.60 22.81 -17.54
C VAL A 163 8.96 22.77 -18.20
N ILE A 164 9.43 23.91 -18.69
CA ILE A 164 10.80 24.10 -19.17
C ILE A 164 11.61 24.82 -18.10
N ILE A 165 12.75 24.24 -17.71
CA ILE A 165 13.66 24.81 -16.71
C ILE A 165 14.97 25.15 -17.43
N SER A 166 15.30 26.44 -17.52
CA SER A 166 16.53 26.96 -18.16
C SER A 166 17.44 27.62 -17.14
N GLY A 167 18.73 27.65 -17.43
CA GLY A 167 19.76 28.30 -16.62
C GLY A 167 21.14 27.70 -16.91
N GLU A 168 22.19 28.32 -16.38
CA GLU A 168 23.58 27.86 -16.52
C GLU A 168 23.84 26.52 -15.85
N THR A 169 24.95 25.85 -16.18
CA THR A 169 25.36 24.63 -15.54
C THR A 169 25.65 24.87 -14.05
N GLY A 170 25.19 23.96 -13.18
CA GLY A 170 25.38 24.08 -11.73
C GLY A 170 24.34 24.93 -10.99
N THR A 171 23.38 25.59 -11.66
CA THR A 171 22.36 26.45 -11.03
C THR A 171 21.24 25.70 -10.30
N GLY A 172 21.27 24.35 -10.25
CA GLY A 172 20.28 23.57 -9.51
C GLY A 172 18.99 23.23 -10.27
N LYS A 173 18.99 23.25 -11.61
CA LYS A 173 17.82 22.91 -12.45
C LYS A 173 17.20 21.56 -12.09
N GLU A 174 18.03 20.55 -11.81
CA GLU A 174 17.55 19.23 -11.39
C GLU A 174 16.83 19.27 -10.03
N LEU A 175 17.32 20.11 -9.10
CA LEU A 175 16.65 20.33 -7.81
C LEU A 175 15.27 20.95 -7.98
N VAL A 176 15.13 21.91 -8.90
CA VAL A 176 13.83 22.51 -9.24
C VAL A 176 12.89 21.47 -9.84
N ALA A 177 13.36 20.62 -10.78
CA ALA A 177 12.54 19.55 -11.36
C ALA A 177 12.06 18.54 -10.31
N LYS A 178 12.95 18.09 -9.42
CA LYS A 178 12.61 17.21 -8.29
C LYS A 178 11.64 17.91 -7.32
N ALA A 179 11.87 19.18 -7.01
CA ALA A 179 10.99 19.97 -6.15
C ALA A 179 9.56 20.05 -6.74
N ILE A 180 9.39 20.30 -8.04
CA ILE A 180 8.08 20.26 -8.69
C ILE A 180 7.45 18.87 -8.57
N HIS A 181 8.17 17.80 -8.89
CA HIS A 181 7.63 16.44 -8.86
C HIS A 181 7.17 16.04 -7.46
N TYR A 182 8.05 16.13 -6.46
CA TYR A 182 7.77 15.67 -5.09
C TYR A 182 6.79 16.55 -4.30
N ASN A 183 6.44 17.72 -4.82
CA ASN A 183 5.37 18.57 -4.26
C ASN A 183 4.08 18.56 -5.11
N SER A 184 4.03 17.77 -6.20
CA SER A 184 2.87 17.67 -7.09
C SER A 184 1.92 16.53 -6.68
N LYS A 185 0.77 16.45 -7.37
CA LYS A 185 -0.16 15.30 -7.27
C LYS A 185 0.47 13.97 -7.71
N ARG A 186 1.62 14.00 -8.38
CA ARG A 186 2.39 12.84 -8.84
C ARG A 186 3.55 12.47 -7.90
N LYS A 187 3.63 13.03 -6.72
CA LYS A 187 4.71 12.82 -5.73
C LYS A 187 4.98 11.36 -5.40
N ASP A 188 3.95 10.50 -5.48
CA ASP A 188 4.03 9.07 -5.20
C ASP A 188 4.38 8.22 -6.43
N LYS A 189 4.51 8.86 -7.60
CA LYS A 189 4.91 8.19 -8.85
C LYS A 189 6.44 8.26 -9.03
N PRO A 190 7.04 7.36 -9.82
CA PRO A 190 8.47 7.40 -10.10
C PRO A 190 8.87 8.72 -10.77
N PHE A 191 9.99 9.32 -10.31
CA PHE A 191 10.67 10.41 -11.02
C PHE A 191 11.72 9.79 -11.95
N VAL A 192 11.46 9.83 -13.26
CA VAL A 192 12.37 9.28 -14.26
C VAL A 192 13.15 10.43 -14.91
N ALA A 193 14.46 10.45 -14.69
CA ALA A 193 15.36 11.42 -15.33
C ALA A 193 16.10 10.75 -16.48
N VAL A 194 16.04 11.35 -17.66
CA VAL A 194 16.73 10.87 -18.87
C VAL A 194 17.78 11.89 -19.29
N ASN A 195 19.03 11.43 -19.38
CA ASN A 195 20.11 12.25 -19.91
C ASN A 195 20.18 12.08 -21.44
N VAL A 196 19.41 12.86 -22.17
CA VAL A 196 19.30 12.76 -23.62
C VAL A 196 20.65 12.90 -24.34
N PRO A 197 21.58 13.80 -23.97
CA PRO A 197 22.93 13.85 -24.55
C PRO A 197 23.77 12.58 -24.41
N ALA A 198 23.43 11.69 -23.46
CA ALA A 198 24.15 10.43 -23.27
C ALA A 198 23.59 9.28 -24.14
N ILE A 199 22.49 9.49 -24.85
CA ILE A 199 21.86 8.52 -25.74
C ILE A 199 22.34 8.78 -27.16
N PRO A 200 22.81 7.74 -27.89
CA PRO A 200 23.11 7.87 -29.34
C PRO A 200 21.88 8.40 -30.08
N SER A 201 22.10 9.31 -31.03
CA SER A 201 21.01 10.00 -31.76
C SER A 201 20.05 9.02 -32.45
N GLU A 202 20.55 7.88 -32.92
CA GLU A 202 19.76 6.86 -33.60
C GLU A 202 18.84 6.08 -32.64
N LEU A 203 19.09 6.14 -31.32
CA LEU A 203 18.33 5.40 -30.32
C LEU A 203 17.38 6.27 -29.49
N ILE A 204 17.47 7.62 -29.63
CA ILE A 204 16.68 8.53 -28.80
C ILE A 204 15.18 8.26 -28.88
N GLU A 205 14.65 8.08 -30.09
CA GLU A 205 13.22 7.83 -30.29
C GLU A 205 12.80 6.50 -29.69
N SER A 206 13.56 5.43 -29.87
CA SER A 206 13.25 4.11 -29.32
C SER A 206 13.35 4.04 -27.80
N GLU A 207 14.31 4.76 -27.20
CA GLU A 207 14.47 4.84 -25.76
C GLU A 207 13.37 5.68 -25.08
N LEU A 208 12.92 6.79 -25.73
CA LEU A 208 11.90 7.65 -25.16
C LEU A 208 10.48 7.14 -25.37
N PHE A 209 10.20 6.51 -26.50
CA PHE A 209 8.83 6.14 -26.90
C PHE A 209 8.61 4.63 -27.02
N GLY A 210 9.70 3.85 -26.87
CA GLY A 210 9.66 2.40 -27.09
C GLY A 210 9.64 2.03 -28.57
N HIS A 211 9.77 0.75 -28.87
CA HIS A 211 9.66 0.20 -30.22
C HIS A 211 8.85 -1.11 -30.21
N GLU A 212 8.20 -1.42 -31.31
CA GLU A 212 7.54 -2.72 -31.50
C GLU A 212 8.58 -3.84 -31.62
N LYS A 213 8.23 -5.00 -31.06
CA LYS A 213 9.10 -6.18 -31.08
C LYS A 213 9.34 -6.61 -32.53
N GLY A 214 10.57 -6.45 -33.04
CA GLY A 214 10.95 -6.78 -34.43
C GLY A 214 11.18 -5.57 -35.35
N ALA A 215 11.08 -4.32 -34.86
CA ALA A 215 11.30 -3.13 -35.67
C ALA A 215 12.80 -2.91 -36.05
N PHE A 216 13.71 -3.58 -35.35
CA PHE A 216 15.14 -3.58 -35.63
C PHE A 216 15.60 -5.03 -35.87
N THR A 217 15.57 -5.46 -37.11
CA THR A 217 16.31 -6.63 -37.59
C THR A 217 17.47 -6.10 -38.44
N GLY A 218 18.64 -6.01 -37.84
CA GLY A 218 19.89 -5.71 -38.50
C GLY A 218 21.02 -6.16 -37.61
#